data_1b580f598a46ad459d766b0c98d82f4d
#
_entry.id   1b580f598a46ad459d766b0c98d82f4d
#
_cell.length_a   1.000
_cell.length_b   1.000
_cell.length_c   1.000
_cell.angle_alpha   90.00
_cell.angle_beta   90.00
_cell.angle_gamma   90.00
#
_symmetry.space_group_name_H-M   'P 1'
#
loop_
_entity.id
_entity.type
_entity.pdbx_description
1 polymer ?
#
loop_
_entity_poly.entity_id
_entity_poly.type
_entity_poly.pdbx_seq_one_letter_code
_entity_poly.pdbx_strand_id
1 'polypeptide(L)'
;MEAFVTDSQMDGGGIIRAVMSFSGGMDSTSLLLRLIKEGYKIDCISFNYGQKHNIEIERASLNISYLRKKGYTIEHKIVDLTSAMSIFHSSLITDEMTVPEGHYEEGQMKSTVVPNRNAIFSSIIYGYALSIVAKEGVNVKIALGVHSGDHAIYPDCRPDFYQSLDESFKLGNWDSERIDFYLPYILSLIHI
;
A
#
# COMPACT_ATOMS: atom_id res chain seq x y z
N MET A 1 24.32 -3.78 -3.70
CA MET A 1 23.18 -4.39 -2.97
C MET A 1 23.13 -3.69 -1.61
N GLU A 2 22.70 -2.43 -1.65
CA GLU A 2 22.54 -1.63 -0.43
C GLU A 2 21.08 -1.73 0.02
N ALA A 3 20.92 -2.08 1.26
CA ALA A 3 19.69 -2.42 1.91
C ALA A 3 18.71 -1.25 1.91
N PHE A 4 17.44 -1.53 1.67
CA PHE A 4 16.33 -0.70 2.14
C PHE A 4 16.41 -0.67 3.67
N VAL A 5 17.21 0.25 4.19
CA VAL A 5 17.54 0.32 5.61
C VAL A 5 16.37 0.93 6.35
N THR A 6 15.85 0.14 7.24
CA THR A 6 15.14 0.57 8.42
C THR A 6 16.09 1.41 9.28
N ASP A 7 16.06 2.72 9.14
CA ASP A 7 16.62 3.56 10.20
C ASP A 7 15.74 4.78 10.44
N SER A 8 15.17 4.81 11.62
CA SER A 8 14.50 5.94 12.21
C SER A 8 15.54 7.01 12.53
N GLN A 9 16.01 7.73 11.53
CA GLN A 9 16.70 8.98 11.75
C GLN A 9 15.71 10.13 11.59
N MET A 10 15.44 10.78 12.71
CA MET A 10 14.80 12.08 12.76
C MET A 10 15.71 13.07 12.04
N ASP A 11 15.44 13.30 10.76
CA ASP A 11 16.05 14.42 10.05
C ASP A 11 15.41 15.71 10.56
N GLY A 12 16.11 16.38 11.45
CA GLY A 12 15.92 17.80 11.72
C GLY A 12 14.52 18.24 12.15
N GLY A 13 13.87 17.61 13.14
CA GLY A 13 12.76 18.25 13.88
C GLY A 13 11.45 18.53 13.13
N GLY A 14 11.28 18.10 11.88
CA GLY A 14 10.08 18.29 11.07
C GLY A 14 9.10 17.12 11.17
N ILE A 15 7.80 17.42 11.05
CA ILE A 15 6.75 16.39 10.96
C ILE A 15 6.96 15.60 9.67
N ILE A 16 7.27 14.30 9.79
CA ILE A 16 7.36 13.40 8.64
C ILE A 16 5.96 12.89 8.30
N ARG A 17 5.61 12.97 7.01
CA ARG A 17 4.33 12.47 6.49
C ARG A 17 4.48 11.03 6.01
N ALA A 18 3.44 10.23 6.21
CA ALA A 18 3.30 8.92 5.57
C ALA A 18 1.98 8.84 4.83
N VAL A 19 2.02 8.36 3.60
CA VAL A 19 0.84 7.98 2.83
C VAL A 19 0.87 6.47 2.69
N MET A 20 -0.21 5.78 3.07
CA MET A 20 -0.22 4.33 3.04
C MET A 20 -1.42 3.74 2.29
N SER A 21 -1.21 2.60 1.63
CA SER A 21 -2.31 1.75 1.20
C SER A 21 -2.89 1.03 2.42
N PHE A 22 -4.20 1.14 2.62
CA PHE A 22 -4.87 0.61 3.80
C PHE A 22 -6.11 -0.21 3.43
N SER A 23 -5.99 -1.54 3.51
CA SER A 23 -7.10 -2.47 3.25
C SER A 23 -7.94 -2.79 4.49
N GLY A 24 -7.45 -2.46 5.69
CA GLY A 24 -8.06 -2.89 6.95
C GLY A 24 -7.77 -4.35 7.33
N GLY A 25 -6.97 -5.06 6.53
CA GLY A 25 -6.42 -6.38 6.85
C GLY A 25 -5.30 -6.31 7.88
N MET A 26 -4.81 -7.46 8.32
CA MET A 26 -3.83 -7.59 9.42
C MET A 26 -2.54 -6.84 9.14
N ASP A 27 -1.92 -7.04 7.98
CA ASP A 27 -0.63 -6.43 7.64
C ASP A 27 -0.71 -4.91 7.51
N SER A 28 -1.74 -4.40 6.82
CA SER A 28 -1.95 -2.96 6.69
C SER A 28 -2.28 -2.30 8.03
N THR A 29 -3.01 -2.99 8.93
CA THR A 29 -3.31 -2.49 10.27
C THR A 29 -2.05 -2.51 11.15
N SER A 30 -1.23 -3.57 11.07
CA SER A 30 0.07 -3.63 11.76
C SER A 30 0.99 -2.50 11.33
N LEU A 31 1.06 -2.23 10.02
CA LEU A 31 1.85 -1.13 9.47
C LEU A 31 1.33 0.23 9.96
N LEU A 32 0.01 0.44 9.98
CA LEU A 32 -0.59 1.67 10.51
C LEU A 32 -0.19 1.91 11.97
N LEU A 33 -0.29 0.88 12.82
CA LEU A 33 0.09 0.99 14.24
C LEU A 33 1.59 1.27 14.40
N ARG A 34 2.44 0.70 13.54
CA ARG A 34 3.87 0.98 13.50
C ARG A 34 4.14 2.45 13.15
N LEU A 35 3.51 2.98 12.10
CA LEU A 35 3.65 4.39 11.71
C LEU A 35 3.18 5.35 12.81
N ILE A 36 2.08 5.01 13.51
CA ILE A 36 1.61 5.76 14.67
C ILE A 36 2.67 5.78 15.77
N LYS A 37 3.26 4.62 16.09
CA LYS A 37 4.32 4.49 17.10
C LYS A 37 5.56 5.29 16.71
N GLU A 38 5.90 5.34 15.45
CA GLU A 38 7.04 6.09 14.90
C GLU A 38 6.75 7.60 14.76
N GLY A 39 5.52 8.07 15.08
CA GLY A 39 5.17 9.48 15.15
C GLY A 39 4.84 10.15 13.81
N TYR A 40 4.54 9.38 12.77
CA TYR A 40 4.15 9.92 11.48
C TYR A 40 2.77 10.60 11.51
N LYS A 41 2.62 11.68 10.73
CA LYS A 41 1.32 12.17 10.32
C LYS A 41 0.84 11.35 9.13
N ILE A 42 -0.30 10.65 9.26
CA ILE A 42 -0.64 9.54 8.38
C ILE A 42 -1.88 9.86 7.56
N ASP A 43 -1.77 9.62 6.25
CA ASP A 43 -2.88 9.56 5.31
C ASP A 43 -3.06 8.11 4.84
N CYS A 44 -4.20 7.50 5.18
CA CYS A 44 -4.59 6.17 4.72
C CYS A 44 -5.41 6.28 3.44
N ILE A 45 -5.06 5.49 2.42
CA ILE A 45 -5.81 5.39 1.16
C ILE A 45 -6.32 3.96 1.03
N SER A 46 -7.63 3.80 0.98
CA SER A 46 -8.31 2.53 0.66
C SER A 46 -8.82 2.58 -0.78
N PHE A 47 -8.72 1.45 -1.48
CA PHE A 47 -9.15 1.36 -2.88
C PHE A 47 -10.40 0.50 -2.98
N ASN A 48 -11.45 1.06 -3.59
CA ASN A 48 -12.58 0.31 -4.13
C ASN A 48 -12.28 0.03 -5.60
N TYR A 49 -12.02 -1.22 -5.95
CA TYR A 49 -11.73 -1.63 -7.34
C TYR A 49 -12.71 -2.68 -7.86
N GLY A 50 -13.88 -2.80 -7.22
CA GLY A 50 -14.91 -3.76 -7.59
C GLY A 50 -14.66 -5.17 -7.07
N GLN A 51 -13.83 -5.31 -6.01
CA GLN A 51 -13.62 -6.59 -5.34
C GLN A 51 -14.92 -7.15 -4.77
N LYS A 52 -15.11 -8.48 -4.88
CA LYS A 52 -16.32 -9.18 -4.42
C LYS A 52 -16.64 -8.96 -2.93
N HIS A 53 -15.64 -8.67 -2.12
CA HIS A 53 -15.79 -8.45 -0.70
C HIS A 53 -15.57 -6.98 -0.32
N ASN A 54 -16.60 -6.15 -0.46
CA ASN A 54 -16.60 -4.75 0.03
C ASN A 54 -16.39 -4.61 1.54
N ILE A 55 -16.41 -5.73 2.27
CA ILE A 55 -16.18 -5.78 3.72
C ILE A 55 -14.81 -5.22 4.13
N GLU A 56 -13.81 -5.23 3.22
CA GLU A 56 -12.49 -4.66 3.49
C GLU A 56 -12.56 -3.15 3.71
N ILE A 57 -13.31 -2.42 2.88
CA ILE A 57 -13.48 -0.96 2.98
C ILE A 57 -14.22 -0.59 4.26
N GLU A 58 -15.24 -1.39 4.60
CA GLU A 58 -15.99 -1.21 5.83
C GLU A 58 -15.08 -1.43 7.05
N ARG A 59 -14.31 -2.53 7.07
CA ARG A 59 -13.33 -2.82 8.14
C ARG A 59 -12.27 -1.73 8.25
N ALA A 60 -11.74 -1.26 7.13
CA ALA A 60 -10.78 -0.15 7.10
C ALA A 60 -11.39 1.09 7.77
N SER A 61 -12.61 1.46 7.41
CA SER A 61 -13.32 2.61 7.98
C SER A 61 -13.58 2.45 9.48
N LEU A 62 -13.97 1.25 9.93
CA LEU A 62 -14.17 0.94 11.34
C LEU A 62 -12.87 1.04 12.15
N ASN A 63 -11.77 0.48 11.63
CA ASN A 63 -10.45 0.56 12.27
C ASN A 63 -10.00 2.02 12.42
N ILE A 64 -10.10 2.82 11.37
CA ILE A 64 -9.76 4.25 11.43
C ILE A 64 -10.66 4.99 12.43
N SER A 65 -11.96 4.72 12.42
CA SER A 65 -12.90 5.33 13.37
C SER A 65 -12.55 4.99 14.82
N TYR A 66 -12.16 3.74 15.08
CA TYR A 66 -11.71 3.31 16.40
C TYR A 66 -10.43 4.05 16.83
N LEU A 67 -9.44 4.15 15.97
CA LEU A 67 -8.17 4.85 16.26
C LEU A 67 -8.39 6.36 16.48
N ARG A 68 -9.26 6.99 15.70
CA ARG A 68 -9.64 8.39 15.90
C ARG A 68 -10.30 8.62 17.26
N LYS A 69 -11.19 7.70 17.71
CA LYS A 69 -11.78 7.74 19.06
C LYS A 69 -10.74 7.58 20.17
N LYS A 70 -9.59 6.96 19.88
CA LYS A 70 -8.44 6.86 20.80
C LYS A 70 -7.53 8.09 20.78
N GLY A 71 -7.87 9.11 20.01
CA GLY A 71 -7.12 10.38 19.94
C GLY A 71 -6.06 10.46 18.84
N TYR A 72 -5.95 9.45 17.96
CA TYR A 72 -5.00 9.50 16.84
C TYR A 72 -5.56 10.31 15.66
N THR A 73 -4.75 11.21 15.14
CA THR A 73 -5.10 12.02 13.96
C THR A 73 -4.67 11.27 12.71
N ILE A 74 -5.62 10.65 12.02
CA ILE A 74 -5.38 9.86 10.81
C ILE A 74 -6.37 10.34 9.74
N GLU A 75 -5.86 10.75 8.58
CA GLU A 75 -6.70 11.01 7.41
C GLU A 75 -7.02 9.68 6.70
N HIS A 76 -8.25 9.57 6.20
CA HIS A 76 -8.66 8.38 5.45
C HIS A 76 -9.42 8.79 4.21
N LYS A 77 -8.95 8.33 3.06
CA LYS A 77 -9.55 8.55 1.74
C LYS A 77 -9.89 7.21 1.11
N ILE A 78 -11.05 7.13 0.48
CA ILE A 78 -11.45 5.98 -0.33
C ILE A 78 -11.41 6.43 -1.79
N VAL A 79 -10.63 5.71 -2.59
CA VAL A 79 -10.50 5.96 -4.04
C VAL A 79 -11.30 4.89 -4.78
N ASP A 80 -12.26 5.32 -5.57
CA ASP A 80 -13.06 4.41 -6.39
C ASP A 80 -12.39 4.21 -7.76
N LEU A 81 -11.97 2.98 -8.02
CA LEU A 81 -11.36 2.52 -9.27
C LEU A 81 -12.24 1.50 -9.98
N THR A 82 -13.48 1.29 -9.54
CA THR A 82 -14.37 0.24 -10.05
C THR A 82 -14.47 0.29 -11.57
N SER A 83 -14.74 1.48 -12.13
CA SER A 83 -14.85 1.66 -13.58
C SER A 83 -13.54 1.38 -14.33
N ALA A 84 -12.41 1.84 -13.80
CA ALA A 84 -11.11 1.64 -14.45
C ALA A 84 -10.66 0.17 -14.39
N MET A 85 -10.93 -0.49 -13.27
CA MET A 85 -10.50 -1.88 -13.05
C MET A 85 -11.46 -2.91 -13.67
N SER A 86 -12.69 -2.52 -14.05
CA SER A 86 -13.66 -3.40 -14.69
C SER A 86 -13.22 -3.91 -16.08
N ILE A 87 -12.23 -3.28 -16.70
CA ILE A 87 -11.64 -3.75 -17.96
C ILE A 87 -10.69 -4.95 -17.77
N PHE A 88 -10.32 -5.28 -16.52
CA PHE A 88 -9.40 -6.38 -16.22
C PHE A 88 -10.16 -7.67 -15.92
N HIS A 89 -9.65 -8.79 -16.44
CA HIS A 89 -10.19 -10.11 -16.16
C HIS A 89 -9.50 -10.72 -14.95
N SER A 90 -10.26 -10.92 -13.86
CA SER A 90 -9.79 -11.60 -12.63
C SER A 90 -10.97 -12.21 -11.90
N SER A 91 -10.79 -13.38 -11.30
CA SER A 91 -11.83 -14.04 -10.46
C SER A 91 -12.22 -13.22 -9.22
N LEU A 92 -11.41 -12.22 -8.85
CA LEU A 92 -11.72 -11.30 -7.74
C LEU A 92 -12.64 -10.13 -8.15
N ILE A 93 -12.76 -9.87 -9.47
CA ILE A 93 -13.54 -8.73 -10.00
C ILE A 93 -14.75 -9.22 -10.78
N THR A 94 -14.62 -10.30 -11.59
CA THR A 94 -15.69 -10.80 -12.45
C THR A 94 -16.53 -11.89 -11.79
N ASP A 95 -17.86 -11.78 -11.85
CA ASP A 95 -18.81 -12.76 -11.29
C ASP A 95 -18.83 -14.11 -12.04
N GLU A 96 -18.28 -14.15 -13.24
CA GLU A 96 -18.25 -15.36 -14.08
C GLU A 96 -17.23 -16.41 -13.61
N MET A 97 -16.29 -16.04 -12.74
CA MET A 97 -15.25 -16.95 -12.24
C MET A 97 -15.44 -17.21 -10.74
N THR A 98 -15.53 -18.47 -10.36
CA THR A 98 -15.52 -18.87 -8.94
C THR A 98 -14.14 -18.68 -8.35
N VAL A 99 -14.08 -18.12 -7.13
CA VAL A 99 -12.82 -18.08 -6.36
C VAL A 99 -12.48 -19.51 -5.93
N PRO A 100 -11.30 -20.04 -6.28
CA PRO A 100 -10.91 -21.40 -5.90
C PRO A 100 -10.84 -21.56 -4.38
N GLU A 101 -11.45 -22.62 -3.84
CA GLU A 101 -11.32 -23.01 -2.43
C GLU A 101 -10.34 -24.19 -2.32
N GLY A 102 -9.35 -24.10 -1.44
CA GLY A 102 -8.44 -25.20 -1.12
C GLY A 102 -6.96 -24.92 -1.35
N HIS A 103 -6.13 -25.98 -1.43
CA HIS A 103 -4.69 -25.87 -1.71
C HIS A 103 -4.47 -25.35 -3.12
N TYR A 104 -3.79 -24.20 -3.21
CA TYR A 104 -3.61 -23.47 -4.46
C TYR A 104 -2.55 -24.15 -5.36
N GLU A 105 -2.97 -24.61 -6.54
CA GLU A 105 -2.06 -24.89 -7.65
C GLU A 105 -1.71 -23.57 -8.37
N GLU A 106 -0.52 -23.49 -9.01
CA GLU A 106 -0.05 -22.25 -9.69
C GLU A 106 -1.08 -21.64 -10.68
N GLY A 107 -1.84 -22.52 -11.36
CA GLY A 107 -2.88 -22.08 -12.31
C GLY A 107 -4.08 -21.40 -11.65
N GLN A 108 -4.45 -21.82 -10.45
CA GLN A 108 -5.55 -21.24 -9.68
C GLN A 108 -5.15 -19.89 -9.07
N MET A 109 -3.90 -19.77 -8.61
CA MET A 109 -3.38 -18.51 -8.08
C MET A 109 -3.36 -17.40 -9.13
N LYS A 110 -2.98 -17.72 -10.38
CA LYS A 110 -2.98 -16.73 -11.47
C LYS A 110 -4.36 -16.15 -11.75
N SER A 111 -5.43 -16.91 -11.54
CA SER A 111 -6.81 -16.43 -11.78
C SER A 111 -7.27 -15.39 -10.75
N THR A 112 -6.66 -15.37 -9.56
CA THR A 112 -6.96 -14.39 -8.50
C THR A 112 -6.15 -13.10 -8.62
N VAL A 113 -5.15 -13.06 -9.51
CA VAL A 113 -4.35 -11.85 -9.72
C VAL A 113 -5.18 -10.80 -10.46
N VAL A 114 -5.31 -9.63 -9.88
CA VAL A 114 -5.81 -8.44 -10.59
C VAL A 114 -4.60 -7.82 -11.30
N PRO A 115 -4.58 -7.84 -12.65
CA PRO A 115 -3.40 -7.41 -13.40
C PRO A 115 -2.92 -6.01 -13.00
N ASN A 116 -1.63 -5.87 -12.75
CA ASN A 116 -0.96 -4.59 -12.49
C ASN A 116 -1.50 -3.79 -11.28
N ARG A 117 -2.26 -4.44 -10.39
CA ARG A 117 -2.95 -3.77 -9.28
C ARG A 117 -2.01 -2.97 -8.39
N ASN A 118 -0.89 -3.56 -7.97
CA ASN A 118 0.04 -2.89 -7.04
C ASN A 118 0.75 -1.70 -7.70
N ALA A 119 1.04 -1.75 -8.99
CA ALA A 119 1.58 -0.59 -9.73
C ALA A 119 0.56 0.54 -9.82
N ILE A 120 -0.71 0.23 -10.14
CA ILE A 120 -1.80 1.23 -10.22
C ILE A 120 -2.00 1.91 -8.87
N PHE A 121 -2.10 1.14 -7.79
CA PHE A 121 -2.27 1.69 -6.45
C PHE A 121 -1.06 2.55 -6.04
N SER A 122 0.15 2.06 -6.29
CA SER A 122 1.39 2.80 -6.02
C SER A 122 1.45 4.11 -6.81
N SER A 123 1.03 4.12 -8.08
CA SER A 123 1.00 5.33 -8.91
C SER A 123 0.05 6.40 -8.35
N ILE A 124 -1.13 5.99 -7.87
CA ILE A 124 -2.10 6.92 -7.27
C ILE A 124 -1.58 7.48 -5.94
N ILE A 125 -1.02 6.61 -5.09
CA ILE A 125 -0.42 7.00 -3.81
C ILE A 125 0.75 7.94 -4.04
N TYR A 126 1.60 7.66 -5.04
CA TYR A 126 2.74 8.49 -5.38
C TYR A 126 2.31 9.89 -5.85
N GLY A 127 1.33 9.97 -6.75
CA GLY A 127 0.76 11.24 -7.18
C GLY A 127 0.15 12.04 -6.03
N TYR A 128 -0.51 11.36 -5.07
CA TYR A 128 -1.01 12.01 -3.87
C TYR A 128 0.13 12.50 -2.96
N ALA A 129 1.20 11.70 -2.79
CA ALA A 129 2.39 12.11 -2.05
C ALA A 129 3.08 13.34 -2.67
N LEU A 130 3.22 13.40 -4.00
CA LEU A 130 3.72 14.58 -4.71
C LEU A 130 2.86 15.82 -4.42
N SER A 131 1.56 15.68 -4.35
CA SER A 131 0.67 16.80 -4.02
C SER A 131 0.86 17.32 -2.58
N ILE A 132 1.22 16.43 -1.65
CA ILE A 132 1.60 16.81 -0.28
C ILE A 132 2.94 17.53 -0.28
N VAL A 133 3.94 17.00 -0.98
CA VAL A 133 5.26 17.65 -1.13
C VAL A 133 5.11 19.04 -1.68
N ALA A 134 4.36 19.21 -2.77
CA ALA A 134 4.13 20.50 -3.40
C ALA A 134 3.41 21.51 -2.48
N LYS A 135 2.48 21.03 -1.65
CA LYS A 135 1.69 21.87 -0.76
C LYS A 135 2.41 22.23 0.55
N GLU A 136 3.10 21.27 1.15
CA GLU A 136 3.62 21.37 2.52
C GLU A 136 5.16 21.49 2.56
N GLY A 137 5.87 21.17 1.47
CA GLY A 137 7.33 21.23 1.40
C GLY A 137 8.05 20.20 2.30
N VAL A 138 7.38 19.08 2.63
CA VAL A 138 7.86 18.07 3.57
C VAL A 138 8.25 16.79 2.85
N ASN A 139 9.05 15.94 3.50
CA ASN A 139 9.33 14.60 3.01
C ASN A 139 8.15 13.67 3.30
N VAL A 140 7.89 12.74 2.38
CA VAL A 140 6.77 11.81 2.46
C VAL A 140 7.26 10.37 2.29
N LYS A 141 6.86 9.48 3.20
CA LYS A 141 7.05 8.04 3.04
C LYS A 141 5.79 7.41 2.45
N ILE A 142 5.95 6.59 1.42
CA ILE A 142 4.90 5.73 0.88
C ILE A 142 4.99 4.37 1.56
N ALA A 143 4.07 4.09 2.47
CA ALA A 143 4.09 2.89 3.29
C ALA A 143 3.16 1.82 2.72
N LEU A 144 3.70 0.65 2.42
CA LEU A 144 2.94 -0.49 1.91
C LEU A 144 3.23 -1.74 2.75
N GLY A 145 2.16 -2.46 3.09
CA GLY A 145 2.23 -3.71 3.86
C GLY A 145 2.55 -4.94 3.00
N VAL A 146 3.47 -4.80 2.06
CA VAL A 146 3.91 -5.91 1.19
C VAL A 146 4.76 -6.88 1.99
N HIS A 147 4.43 -8.16 1.90
CA HIS A 147 5.02 -9.21 2.71
C HIS A 147 5.94 -10.13 1.90
N SER A 148 7.03 -10.60 2.51
CA SER A 148 7.99 -11.52 1.86
C SER A 148 7.38 -12.87 1.46
N GLY A 149 6.35 -13.34 2.16
CA GLY A 149 5.63 -14.57 1.84
C GLY A 149 4.92 -14.55 0.49
N ASP A 150 4.58 -13.35 0.00
CA ASP A 150 3.87 -13.17 -1.27
C ASP A 150 4.79 -13.18 -2.49
N HIS A 151 6.12 -13.09 -2.31
CA HIS A 151 7.09 -12.97 -3.41
C HIS A 151 7.11 -14.16 -4.37
N ALA A 152 6.84 -15.35 -3.85
CA ALA A 152 6.81 -16.56 -4.68
C ALA A 152 5.57 -16.60 -5.58
N ILE A 153 4.47 -15.95 -5.13
CA ILE A 153 3.15 -16.01 -5.76
C ILE A 153 2.94 -14.80 -6.67
N TYR A 154 3.24 -13.59 -6.14
CA TYR A 154 2.94 -12.32 -6.80
C TYR A 154 4.23 -11.60 -7.21
N PRO A 155 4.54 -11.52 -8.51
CA PRO A 155 5.73 -10.81 -9.01
C PRO A 155 5.80 -9.34 -8.56
N ASP A 156 4.65 -8.68 -8.44
CA ASP A 156 4.50 -7.29 -8.01
C ASP A 156 4.58 -7.09 -6.48
N CYS A 157 4.98 -8.14 -5.74
CA CYS A 157 5.34 -8.07 -4.32
C CYS A 157 6.86 -8.14 -4.08
N ARG A 158 7.67 -8.29 -5.14
CA ARG A 158 9.13 -8.47 -5.04
C ARG A 158 9.86 -7.16 -4.79
N PRO A 159 11.02 -7.19 -4.08
CA PRO A 159 11.84 -6.00 -3.87
C PRO A 159 12.25 -5.31 -5.18
N ASP A 160 12.69 -6.07 -6.18
CA ASP A 160 13.14 -5.55 -7.47
C ASP A 160 12.03 -4.79 -8.22
N PHE A 161 10.76 -5.23 -8.04
CA PHE A 161 9.61 -4.53 -8.60
C PHE A 161 9.48 -3.12 -8.00
N TYR A 162 9.54 -2.99 -6.68
CA TYR A 162 9.42 -1.69 -6.02
C TYR A 162 10.63 -0.80 -6.23
N GLN A 163 11.83 -1.37 -6.34
CA GLN A 163 13.02 -0.61 -6.72
C GLN A 163 12.85 0.00 -8.10
N SER A 164 12.46 -0.80 -9.10
CA SER A 164 12.24 -0.33 -10.48
C SER A 164 11.11 0.70 -10.56
N LEU A 165 10.06 0.52 -9.74
CA LEU A 165 8.93 1.45 -9.69
C LEU A 165 9.35 2.80 -9.08
N ASP A 166 10.13 2.80 -8.01
CA ASP A 166 10.68 4.00 -7.39
C ASP A 166 11.59 4.76 -8.36
N GLU A 167 12.50 4.06 -9.03
CA GLU A 167 13.37 4.64 -10.07
C GLU A 167 12.54 5.29 -11.19
N SER A 168 11.51 4.59 -11.67
CA SER A 168 10.62 5.09 -12.72
C SER A 168 9.88 6.37 -12.28
N PHE A 169 9.36 6.39 -11.06
CA PHE A 169 8.67 7.56 -10.52
C PHE A 169 9.63 8.74 -10.31
N LYS A 170 10.85 8.48 -9.83
CA LYS A 170 11.88 9.51 -9.64
C LYS A 170 12.32 10.13 -10.96
N LEU A 171 12.42 9.35 -12.03
CA LEU A 171 12.73 9.84 -13.36
C LEU A 171 11.59 10.64 -14.00
N GLY A 172 10.35 10.33 -13.67
CA GLY A 172 9.16 10.88 -14.30
C GLY A 172 8.54 12.10 -13.62
N ASN A 173 9.03 12.49 -12.42
CA ASN A 173 8.39 13.53 -11.62
C ASN A 173 9.40 14.49 -10.99
N TRP A 174 9.03 15.78 -10.89
CA TRP A 174 9.75 16.77 -10.11
C TRP A 174 9.49 16.56 -8.60
N ASP A 175 10.42 17.01 -7.76
CA ASP A 175 10.38 16.93 -6.29
C ASP A 175 10.29 15.49 -5.74
N SER A 176 10.54 14.51 -6.59
CA SER A 176 10.46 13.08 -6.26
C SER A 176 11.54 12.61 -5.29
N GLU A 177 12.63 13.37 -5.15
CA GLU A 177 13.68 13.13 -4.15
C GLU A 177 13.19 13.26 -2.70
N ARG A 178 12.01 13.85 -2.50
CA ARG A 178 11.35 13.98 -1.19
C ARG A 178 10.43 12.82 -0.86
N ILE A 179 10.31 11.82 -1.75
CA ILE A 179 9.42 10.69 -1.61
C ILE A 179 10.23 9.40 -1.63
N ASP A 180 10.02 8.54 -0.64
CA ASP A 180 10.60 7.21 -0.58
C ASP A 180 9.55 6.16 -0.25
N PHE A 181 9.74 4.93 -0.77
CA PHE A 181 8.99 3.79 -0.32
C PHE A 181 9.44 3.31 1.07
N TYR A 182 8.48 2.98 1.92
CA TYR A 182 8.67 2.37 3.23
C TYR A 182 7.97 1.01 3.26
N LEU A 183 8.75 -0.05 3.11
CA LEU A 183 8.31 -1.43 2.91
C LEU A 183 8.87 -2.34 4.02
N PRO A 184 8.48 -2.13 5.30
CA PRO A 184 9.17 -2.77 6.42
C PRO A 184 9.02 -4.29 6.49
N TYR A 185 8.07 -4.87 5.75
CA TYR A 185 7.79 -6.31 5.75
C TYR A 185 8.33 -7.04 4.50
N ILE A 186 8.89 -6.28 3.53
CA ILE A 186 9.29 -6.84 2.24
C ILE A 186 10.42 -7.87 2.34
N LEU A 187 11.30 -7.76 3.34
CA LEU A 187 12.38 -8.70 3.63
C LEU A 187 12.17 -9.48 4.93
N SER A 188 11.06 -9.23 5.63
CA SER A 188 10.80 -9.87 6.91
C SER A 188 10.35 -11.31 6.69
N LEU A 189 11.24 -12.25 6.89
CA LEU A 189 10.87 -13.61 7.27
C LEU A 189 10.30 -13.50 8.68
N ILE A 190 8.98 -13.51 8.81
CA ILE A 190 8.35 -13.57 10.12
C ILE A 190 8.66 -14.95 10.69
N HIS A 191 9.70 -15.03 11.51
CA HIS A 191 9.81 -16.06 12.51
C HIS A 191 8.92 -15.60 13.68
N ILE A 192 7.67 -16.05 13.65
CA ILE A 192 6.80 -16.06 14.82
C ILE A 192 7.06 -17.34 15.57
#